data_dd2341600ce1cbe35ac04cbd767a3780
#
_entry.id   dd2341600ce1cbe35ac04cbd767a3780
#
_cell.length_a   1.000
_cell.length_b   1.000
_cell.length_c   1.000
_cell.angle_alpha   90.00
_cell.angle_beta   90.00
_cell.angle_gamma   90.00
#
_symmetry.space_group_name_H-M   'P 1'
#
loop_
_entity.id
_entity.type
_entity.pdbx_description
1 polymer ?
#
loop_
_entity_poly.entity_id
_entity_poly.type
_entity_poly.pdbx_seq_one_letter_code
_entity_poly.pdbx_strand_id
1 'polypeptide(L)'
;MNKIELIELDEFNCGAGHIYSVAVDGADQTLYDLFLEENEGDYRAELGEIAHKLNTMSTWTGFTDIFFKLNEGKPGDGVCAITDLKGKLRLYCIRFGNILLVLGGGGPKSKLIRAYEEDPKLLSENLMIRAVSDAMAKAIREKDLTIEEDGSLSGNEIIELDNQ
;
A
#
# COMPACT_ATOMS: atom_id res chain seq x y z
N MET A 1 -4.85 0.28 -18.56
CA MET A 1 -3.98 -0.04 -17.41
C MET A 1 -3.88 -1.55 -17.28
N ASN A 2 -2.73 -2.09 -17.58
CA ASN A 2 -2.60 -3.53 -17.75
C ASN A 2 -1.54 -4.19 -16.90
N LYS A 3 -0.54 -3.45 -16.45
CA LYS A 3 0.63 -4.02 -15.76
C LYS A 3 1.02 -3.18 -14.57
N ILE A 4 1.55 -3.87 -13.56
CA ILE A 4 2.22 -3.22 -12.42
C ILE A 4 3.59 -3.83 -12.24
N GLU A 5 4.51 -3.03 -11.72
CA GLU A 5 5.81 -3.49 -11.27
C GLU A 5 5.92 -3.28 -9.76
N LEU A 6 6.28 -4.35 -9.05
CA LEU A 6 6.49 -4.31 -7.60
C LEU A 6 7.90 -3.81 -7.33
N ILE A 7 8.02 -2.71 -6.60
CA ILE A 7 9.29 -2.04 -6.35
C ILE A 7 9.50 -1.91 -4.85
N GLU A 8 10.60 -2.45 -4.34
CA GLU A 8 10.94 -2.32 -2.94
C GLU A 8 11.34 -0.87 -2.63
N LEU A 9 10.83 -0.34 -1.52
CA LEU A 9 11.15 1.01 -1.07
C LEU A 9 12.33 0.98 -0.11
N ASP A 10 13.51 1.30 -0.64
CA ASP A 10 14.78 1.20 0.09
C ASP A 10 14.94 2.24 1.21
N GLU A 11 14.08 3.25 1.23
CA GLU A 11 14.10 4.27 2.27
C GLU A 11 13.65 3.74 3.64
N PHE A 12 13.01 2.58 3.68
CA PHE A 12 12.60 1.94 4.93
C PHE A 12 13.54 0.79 5.28
N ASN A 13 13.93 0.70 6.57
CA ASN A 13 14.67 -0.46 7.05
C ASN A 13 13.79 -1.71 6.97
N CYS A 14 14.39 -2.88 6.83
CA CYS A 14 13.63 -4.11 6.65
C CYS A 14 13.93 -5.19 7.70
N GLY A 15 14.38 -4.78 8.89
CA GLY A 15 14.71 -5.72 9.96
C GLY A 15 13.55 -6.57 10.45
N ALA A 16 12.32 -6.06 10.39
CA ALA A 16 11.12 -6.78 10.80
C ALA A 16 10.16 -7.07 9.65
N GLY A 17 10.36 -6.45 8.48
CA GLY A 17 9.52 -6.70 7.31
C GLY A 17 9.87 -5.75 6.17
N HIS A 18 9.41 -6.10 4.98
CA HIS A 18 9.71 -5.35 3.75
C HIS A 18 8.52 -4.52 3.30
N ILE A 19 8.81 -3.33 2.77
CA ILE A 19 7.80 -2.43 2.20
C ILE A 19 8.06 -2.26 0.71
N TYR A 20 7.03 -2.52 -0.08
CA TYR A 20 7.01 -2.31 -1.52
C TYR A 20 5.95 -1.29 -1.89
N SER A 21 6.03 -0.75 -3.10
CA SER A 21 4.92 -0.08 -3.76
C SER A 21 4.87 -0.56 -5.21
N VAL A 22 3.98 0.01 -6.00
CA VAL A 22 3.80 -0.42 -7.39
C VAL A 22 3.90 0.75 -8.35
N ALA A 23 4.57 0.54 -9.48
CA ALA A 23 4.55 1.44 -10.62
C ALA A 23 3.57 0.87 -11.65
N VAL A 24 2.72 1.73 -12.21
CA VAL A 24 1.64 1.31 -13.11
C VAL A 24 2.03 1.63 -14.55
N ASP A 25 1.91 0.63 -15.43
CA ASP A 25 2.12 0.75 -16.88
C ASP A 25 3.44 1.45 -17.25
N GLY A 26 4.53 1.06 -16.58
CA GLY A 26 5.87 1.58 -16.85
C GLY A 26 6.14 2.99 -16.35
N ALA A 27 5.32 3.50 -15.43
CA ALA A 27 5.53 4.81 -14.83
C ALA A 27 6.87 4.88 -14.10
N ASP A 28 7.47 6.05 -14.06
CA ASP A 28 8.73 6.29 -13.34
C ASP A 28 8.55 6.36 -11.83
N GLN A 29 7.33 6.65 -11.38
CA GLN A 29 7.01 6.81 -9.97
C GLN A 29 6.07 5.71 -9.51
N THR A 30 6.25 5.27 -8.26
CA THR A 30 5.30 4.35 -7.61
C THR A 30 4.07 5.13 -7.14
N LEU A 31 3.01 4.38 -6.80
CA LEU A 31 1.82 4.99 -6.21
C LEU A 31 2.14 5.73 -4.91
N TYR A 32 3.07 5.21 -4.11
CA TYR A 32 3.51 5.88 -2.89
C TYR A 32 4.22 7.20 -3.20
N ASP A 33 5.10 7.23 -4.22
CA ASP A 33 5.76 8.46 -4.65
C ASP A 33 4.73 9.52 -5.05
N LEU A 34 3.70 9.12 -5.80
CA LEU A 34 2.63 10.02 -6.20
C LEU A 34 1.85 10.53 -5.00
N PHE A 35 1.58 9.67 -4.02
CA PHE A 35 0.91 10.06 -2.78
C PHE A 35 1.72 11.15 -2.04
N LEU A 36 3.04 10.97 -1.94
CA LEU A 36 3.91 11.96 -1.31
C LEU A 36 3.87 13.29 -2.07
N GLU A 37 4.02 13.25 -3.37
CA GLU A 37 4.05 14.42 -4.23
C GLU A 37 2.73 15.20 -4.15
N GLU A 38 1.61 14.50 -4.21
CA GLU A 38 0.28 15.11 -4.17
C GLU A 38 -0.03 15.81 -2.84
N ASN A 39 0.57 15.36 -1.74
CA ASN A 39 0.22 15.83 -0.40
C ASN A 39 1.33 16.63 0.29
N GLU A 40 2.49 16.77 -0.33
CA GLU A 40 3.64 17.44 0.28
C GLU A 40 3.35 18.90 0.63
N GLY A 41 2.58 19.60 -0.21
CA GLY A 41 2.31 21.03 0.01
C GLY A 41 1.48 21.31 1.25
N ASP A 42 0.38 20.57 1.42
CA ASP A 42 -0.62 20.87 2.47
C ASP A 42 -0.52 19.94 3.68
N TYR A 43 0.15 18.80 3.56
CA TYR A 43 0.11 17.75 4.58
C TYR A 43 1.50 17.19 4.91
N ARG A 44 2.53 18.04 4.88
CA ARG A 44 3.91 17.59 5.12
C ARG A 44 4.09 16.92 6.48
N ALA A 45 3.50 17.50 7.53
CA ALA A 45 3.60 16.93 8.88
C ALA A 45 2.93 15.55 8.95
N GLU A 46 1.76 15.43 8.33
CA GLU A 46 1.00 14.18 8.30
C GLU A 46 1.74 13.10 7.52
N LEU A 47 2.37 13.46 6.39
CA LEU A 47 3.22 12.53 5.64
C LEU A 47 4.38 12.03 6.50
N GLY A 48 5.00 12.91 7.29
CA GLY A 48 6.07 12.53 8.20
C GLY A 48 5.61 11.55 9.27
N GLU A 49 4.41 11.73 9.81
CA GLU A 49 3.83 10.83 10.80
C GLU A 49 3.59 9.44 10.20
N ILE A 50 3.05 9.38 8.98
CA ILE A 50 2.82 8.11 8.28
C ILE A 50 4.16 7.42 8.00
N ALA A 51 5.15 8.16 7.48
CA ALA A 51 6.47 7.59 7.20
C ALA A 51 7.13 7.05 8.47
N HIS A 52 6.97 7.74 9.60
CA HIS A 52 7.49 7.27 10.89
C HIS A 52 6.84 5.96 11.31
N LYS A 53 5.52 5.85 11.19
CA LYS A 53 4.81 4.58 11.48
C LYS A 53 5.32 3.46 10.59
N LEU A 54 5.46 3.72 9.29
CA LEU A 54 5.95 2.72 8.34
C LEU A 54 7.34 2.24 8.72
N ASN A 55 8.26 3.14 9.04
CA ASN A 55 9.62 2.77 9.41
C ASN A 55 9.68 2.05 10.75
N THR A 56 8.82 2.41 11.70
CA THR A 56 8.72 1.70 12.98
C THR A 56 8.31 0.24 12.75
N MET A 57 7.31 0.01 11.91
CA MET A 57 6.84 -1.34 11.61
C MET A 57 7.88 -2.16 10.87
N SER A 58 8.48 -1.61 9.82
CA SER A 58 9.45 -2.36 9.01
C SER A 58 10.74 -2.65 9.75
N THR A 59 11.10 -1.81 10.73
CA THR A 59 12.34 -1.94 11.49
C THR A 59 12.18 -2.84 12.71
N TRP A 60 11.07 -2.71 13.46
CA TRP A 60 10.98 -3.25 14.81
C TRP A 60 9.81 -4.20 15.05
N THR A 61 8.57 -3.81 14.70
CA THR A 61 7.37 -4.51 15.15
C THR A 61 6.79 -5.50 14.16
N GLY A 62 7.10 -5.33 12.89
CA GLY A 62 6.31 -5.94 11.83
C GLY A 62 5.00 -5.17 11.62
N PHE A 63 4.21 -5.61 10.66
CA PHE A 63 2.99 -4.90 10.25
C PHE A 63 1.79 -5.41 11.04
N THR A 64 1.70 -4.99 12.31
CA THR A 64 0.68 -5.44 13.24
C THR A 64 -0.64 -4.67 13.07
N ASP A 65 -1.74 -5.29 13.46
CA ASP A 65 -3.10 -4.76 13.28
C ASP A 65 -3.28 -3.35 13.86
N ILE A 66 -2.63 -3.05 14.96
CA ILE A 66 -2.85 -1.79 15.69
C ILE A 66 -2.51 -0.54 14.89
N PHE A 67 -1.69 -0.68 13.86
CA PHE A 67 -1.27 0.46 13.03
C PHE A 67 -2.22 0.74 11.87
N PHE A 68 -3.23 -0.11 11.65
CA PHE A 68 -4.04 -0.06 10.44
C PHE A 68 -5.52 0.04 10.72
N LYS A 69 -6.22 0.70 9.81
CA LYS A 69 -7.66 0.56 9.67
C LYS A 69 -7.89 -0.66 8.77
N LEU A 70 -8.47 -1.72 9.33
CA LEU A 70 -8.65 -2.99 8.64
C LEU A 70 -9.93 -3.02 7.80
N ASN A 71 -10.04 -4.04 6.95
CA ASN A 71 -11.27 -4.34 6.18
C ASN A 71 -11.66 -3.22 5.21
N GLU A 72 -10.67 -2.65 4.52
CA GLU A 72 -10.91 -1.62 3.51
C GLU A 72 -11.12 -2.20 2.11
N GLY A 73 -10.98 -3.52 1.95
CA GLY A 73 -11.24 -4.23 0.71
C GLY A 73 -12.25 -5.35 0.89
N LYS A 74 -12.08 -6.43 0.13
CA LYS A 74 -12.87 -7.66 0.29
C LYS A 74 -12.39 -8.44 1.50
N PRO A 75 -13.25 -9.25 2.16
CA PRO A 75 -12.80 -10.10 3.26
C PRO A 75 -11.60 -10.97 2.84
N GLY A 76 -10.54 -10.93 3.63
CA GLY A 76 -9.37 -11.77 3.43
C GLY A 76 -8.36 -11.30 2.40
N ASP A 77 -8.56 -10.14 1.75
CA ASP A 77 -7.63 -9.65 0.72
C ASP A 77 -6.45 -8.84 1.29
N GLY A 78 -6.45 -8.58 2.59
CA GLY A 78 -5.38 -7.83 3.25
C GLY A 78 -5.40 -6.33 3.02
N VAL A 79 -6.36 -5.81 2.29
CA VAL A 79 -6.45 -4.37 2.01
C VAL A 79 -6.83 -3.61 3.28
N CYS A 80 -6.04 -2.62 3.61
CA CYS A 80 -6.18 -1.83 4.81
C CYS A 80 -5.71 -0.39 4.53
N ALA A 81 -5.76 0.46 5.54
CA ALA A 81 -5.28 1.84 5.41
C ALA A 81 -4.47 2.22 6.63
N ILE A 82 -3.49 3.11 6.40
CA ILE A 82 -2.74 3.75 7.45
C ILE A 82 -3.04 5.25 7.40
N THR A 83 -3.11 5.89 8.57
CA THR A 83 -3.41 7.32 8.68
C THR A 83 -2.35 8.01 9.54
N ASP A 84 -2.28 9.34 9.43
CA ASP A 84 -1.58 10.16 10.42
C ASP A 84 -2.36 10.17 11.75
N LEU A 85 -1.79 10.77 12.79
CA LEU A 85 -2.35 10.74 14.14
C LEU A 85 -3.77 11.29 14.21
N LYS A 86 -4.07 12.32 13.42
CA LYS A 86 -5.39 12.98 13.42
C LYS A 86 -6.32 12.46 12.33
N GLY A 87 -5.87 11.52 11.50
CA GLY A 87 -6.68 10.96 10.44
C GLY A 87 -6.98 11.89 9.27
N LYS A 88 -6.10 12.84 8.99
CA LYS A 88 -6.28 13.78 7.87
C LYS A 88 -5.96 13.18 6.53
N LEU A 89 -4.98 12.28 6.48
CA LEU A 89 -4.58 11.55 5.28
C LEU A 89 -4.85 10.08 5.46
N ARG A 90 -5.20 9.43 4.36
CA ARG A 90 -5.38 7.99 4.30
C ARG A 90 -4.50 7.43 3.19
N LEU A 91 -3.69 6.42 3.51
CA LEU A 91 -2.85 5.70 2.56
C LEU A 91 -3.30 4.25 2.54
N TYR A 92 -3.74 3.77 1.38
CA TYR A 92 -4.16 2.36 1.23
C TYR A 92 -2.96 1.46 1.03
N CYS A 93 -3.07 0.24 1.52
CA CYS A 93 -2.00 -0.75 1.44
C CYS A 93 -2.57 -2.16 1.51
N ILE A 94 -1.70 -3.14 1.25
CA ILE A 94 -2.01 -4.56 1.39
C ILE A 94 -1.05 -5.15 2.40
N ARG A 95 -1.58 -5.85 3.41
CA ARG A 95 -0.77 -6.58 4.38
C ARG A 95 -0.72 -8.05 4.00
N PHE A 96 0.49 -8.61 4.05
CA PHE A 96 0.72 -10.05 3.92
C PHE A 96 1.36 -10.51 5.24
N GLY A 97 0.53 -10.93 6.18
CA GLY A 97 0.99 -11.22 7.54
C GLY A 97 1.62 -9.99 8.18
N ASN A 98 2.67 -10.20 8.97
CA ASN A 98 3.42 -9.14 9.62
C ASN A 98 4.72 -8.77 8.91
N ILE A 99 5.02 -9.40 7.78
CA ILE A 99 6.36 -9.35 7.17
C ILE A 99 6.42 -8.60 5.85
N LEU A 100 5.28 -8.36 5.19
CA LEU A 100 5.24 -7.67 3.90
C LEU A 100 4.09 -6.68 3.86
N LEU A 101 4.39 -5.47 3.41
CA LEU A 101 3.41 -4.42 3.17
C LEU A 101 3.61 -3.86 1.77
N VAL A 102 2.53 -3.75 1.01
CA VAL A 102 2.57 -3.12 -0.32
C VAL A 102 1.74 -1.85 -0.26
N LEU A 103 2.38 -0.72 -0.51
CA LEU A 103 1.74 0.60 -0.45
C LEU A 103 1.10 0.95 -1.79
N GLY A 104 -0.14 1.43 -1.73
CA GLY A 104 -0.81 2.05 -2.85
C GLY A 104 -0.74 3.56 -2.76
N GLY A 105 -1.80 4.21 -3.21
CA GLY A 105 -1.98 5.64 -3.06
C GLY A 105 -3.04 5.97 -2.02
N GLY A 106 -3.42 7.21 -1.97
CA GLY A 106 -4.40 7.69 -1.02
C GLY A 106 -4.66 9.18 -1.20
N GLY A 107 -5.04 9.85 -0.13
CA GLY A 107 -5.30 11.27 -0.18
C GLY A 107 -5.93 11.79 1.10
N PRO A 108 -6.28 13.08 1.12
CA PRO A 108 -6.94 13.70 2.26
C PRO A 108 -8.34 13.13 2.45
N LYS A 109 -8.73 12.95 3.71
CA LYS A 109 -10.09 12.54 4.06
C LYS A 109 -10.80 13.71 4.74
N SER A 110 -11.88 14.18 4.12
CA SER A 110 -12.72 15.21 4.72
C SER A 110 -13.44 14.65 5.94
N LYS A 111 -13.57 15.48 6.98
CA LYS A 111 -14.35 15.11 8.18
C LYS A 111 -15.83 14.89 7.88
N LEU A 112 -16.31 15.45 6.76
CA LEU A 112 -17.70 15.30 6.33
C LEU A 112 -17.95 13.98 5.60
N ILE A 113 -16.89 13.27 5.19
CA ILE A 113 -16.97 12.00 4.47
C ILE A 113 -16.73 10.87 5.46
N ARG A 114 -17.70 9.97 5.57
CA ARG A 114 -17.66 8.85 6.54
C ARG A 114 -16.99 7.61 5.97
N ALA A 115 -17.07 7.43 4.65
CA ALA A 115 -16.53 6.25 4.00
C ALA A 115 -15.81 6.67 2.72
N TYR A 116 -14.84 5.85 2.28
CA TYR A 116 -14.07 6.15 1.07
C TYR A 116 -14.97 6.19 -0.18
N GLU A 117 -16.08 5.46 -0.18
CA GLU A 117 -17.00 5.44 -1.32
C GLU A 117 -17.61 6.80 -1.62
N GLU A 118 -17.65 7.71 -0.62
CA GLU A 118 -18.19 9.06 -0.79
C GLU A 118 -17.17 10.02 -1.41
N ASP A 119 -15.90 9.63 -1.47
CA ASP A 119 -14.81 10.45 -2.00
C ASP A 119 -14.27 9.81 -3.28
N PRO A 120 -14.42 10.46 -4.45
CA PRO A 120 -13.98 9.86 -5.71
C PRO A 120 -12.49 9.54 -5.75
N LYS A 121 -11.65 10.38 -5.13
CA LYS A 121 -10.20 10.14 -5.08
C LYS A 121 -9.87 8.91 -4.23
N LEU A 122 -10.43 8.84 -3.03
CA LEU A 122 -10.20 7.71 -2.13
C LEU A 122 -10.78 6.42 -2.71
N LEU A 123 -11.95 6.48 -3.35
CA LEU A 123 -12.52 5.31 -4.01
C LEU A 123 -11.60 4.80 -5.12
N SER A 124 -11.10 5.71 -5.97
CA SER A 124 -10.18 5.34 -7.06
C SER A 124 -8.92 4.66 -6.52
N GLU A 125 -8.32 5.19 -5.48
CA GLU A 125 -7.11 4.60 -4.88
C GLU A 125 -7.41 3.26 -4.20
N ASN A 126 -8.56 3.14 -3.56
CA ASN A 126 -9.00 1.88 -2.96
C ASN A 126 -9.19 0.78 -4.02
N LEU A 127 -9.88 1.10 -5.12
CA LEU A 127 -10.09 0.14 -6.21
C LEU A 127 -8.78 -0.27 -6.85
N MET A 128 -7.83 0.65 -6.99
CA MET A 128 -6.50 0.33 -7.52
C MET A 128 -5.77 -0.68 -6.65
N ILE A 129 -5.71 -0.46 -5.35
CA ILE A 129 -4.97 -1.37 -4.47
C ILE A 129 -5.66 -2.73 -4.36
N ARG A 130 -6.99 -2.77 -4.47
CA ARG A 130 -7.73 -4.02 -4.51
C ARG A 130 -7.40 -4.82 -5.78
N ALA A 131 -7.26 -4.15 -6.92
CA ALA A 131 -6.83 -4.80 -8.16
C ALA A 131 -5.41 -5.35 -8.02
N VAL A 132 -4.51 -4.62 -7.37
CA VAL A 132 -3.16 -5.09 -7.08
C VAL A 132 -3.19 -6.33 -6.19
N SER A 133 -4.02 -6.31 -5.14
CA SER A 133 -4.18 -7.46 -4.24
C SER A 133 -4.63 -8.70 -5.00
N ASP A 134 -5.64 -8.57 -5.86
CA ASP A 134 -6.13 -9.69 -6.66
C ASP A 134 -5.05 -10.24 -7.60
N ALA A 135 -4.30 -9.35 -8.26
CA ALA A 135 -3.22 -9.74 -9.17
C ALA A 135 -2.08 -10.46 -8.44
N MET A 136 -1.71 -9.97 -7.25
CA MET A 136 -0.67 -10.61 -6.44
C MET A 136 -1.13 -11.98 -5.95
N ALA A 137 -2.37 -12.10 -5.49
CA ALA A 137 -2.92 -13.38 -5.03
C ALA A 137 -2.88 -14.42 -6.16
N LYS A 138 -3.24 -14.02 -7.37
CA LYS A 138 -3.17 -14.89 -8.54
C LYS A 138 -1.73 -15.30 -8.84
N ALA A 139 -0.80 -14.35 -8.87
CA ALA A 139 0.61 -14.65 -9.15
C ALA A 139 1.21 -15.59 -8.11
N ILE A 140 0.84 -15.44 -6.84
CA ILE A 140 1.30 -16.33 -5.77
C ILE A 140 0.73 -17.74 -5.95
N ARG A 141 -0.56 -17.87 -6.27
CA ARG A 141 -1.18 -19.17 -6.53
C ARG A 141 -0.54 -19.88 -7.71
N GLU A 142 -0.18 -19.14 -8.75
CA GLU A 142 0.45 -19.68 -9.95
C GLU A 142 1.96 -19.88 -9.81
N LYS A 143 2.51 -19.52 -8.65
CA LYS A 143 3.94 -19.63 -8.32
C LYS A 143 4.85 -18.74 -9.17
N ASP A 144 4.29 -17.70 -9.77
CA ASP A 144 5.06 -16.68 -10.47
C ASP A 144 5.71 -15.70 -9.50
N LEU A 145 5.14 -15.56 -8.30
CA LEU A 145 5.61 -14.66 -7.26
C LEU A 145 5.63 -15.41 -5.93
N THR A 146 6.70 -15.23 -5.16
CA THR A 146 6.87 -15.86 -3.84
C THR A 146 7.16 -14.82 -2.79
N ILE A 147 6.49 -14.92 -1.64
CA ILE A 147 6.82 -14.14 -0.44
C ILE A 147 7.82 -14.97 0.35
N GLU A 148 9.05 -14.46 0.50
CA GLU A 148 10.09 -15.14 1.25
C GLU A 148 9.84 -15.04 2.76
N GLU A 149 10.57 -15.82 3.57
CA GLU A 149 10.37 -15.86 5.01
C GLU A 149 10.56 -14.52 5.70
N ASP A 150 11.43 -13.67 5.13
CA ASP A 150 11.70 -12.33 5.67
C ASP A 150 10.72 -11.27 5.16
N GLY A 151 9.81 -11.63 4.25
CA GLY A 151 8.85 -10.71 3.66
C GLY A 151 9.29 -10.12 2.32
N SER A 152 10.50 -10.42 1.85
CA SER A 152 10.90 -9.98 0.52
C SER A 152 10.16 -10.77 -0.56
N LEU A 153 10.05 -10.19 -1.74
CA LEU A 153 9.41 -10.85 -2.89
C LEU A 153 10.48 -11.40 -3.83
N SER A 154 10.21 -12.60 -4.37
CA SER A 154 11.04 -13.18 -5.42
C SER A 154 10.15 -13.69 -6.54
N GLY A 155 10.74 -13.89 -7.73
CA GLY A 155 10.03 -14.31 -8.92
C GLY A 155 9.77 -13.16 -9.86
N ASN A 156 8.59 -13.15 -10.50
CA ASN A 156 8.25 -12.12 -11.47
C ASN A 156 7.60 -10.91 -10.78
N GLU A 157 8.32 -9.80 -10.75
CA GLU A 157 7.85 -8.56 -10.13
C GLU A 157 6.96 -7.72 -11.03
N ILE A 158 6.85 -8.09 -12.31
CA ILE A 158 5.94 -7.45 -13.26
C ILE A 158 4.73 -8.35 -13.43
N ILE A 159 3.57 -7.84 -13.08
CA ILE A 159 2.32 -8.61 -13.01
C ILE A 159 1.26 -7.91 -13.83
N GLU A 160 0.44 -8.70 -14.55
CA GLU A 160 -0.70 -8.16 -15.27
C GLU A 160 -1.88 -7.97 -14.33
N LEU A 161 -2.57 -6.83 -14.48
CA LEU A 161 -3.84 -6.60 -13.81
C LEU A 161 -4.97 -7.15 -14.67
N ASP A 162 -5.96 -7.76 -14.04
CA ASP A 162 -7.16 -8.16 -14.75
C ASP A 162 -7.95 -6.92 -15.15
N ASN A 163 -8.38 -6.89 -16.41
CA ASN A 163 -9.25 -5.83 -16.90
C ASN A 163 -10.66 -6.05 -16.32
N GLN A 164 -11.08 -5.10 -15.54
CA GLN A 164 -12.42 -5.11 -14.95
C GLN A 164 -13.36 -4.29 -15.78
#